data_1157a4af1ceda56faa5f667005f85251
#
_entry.id   1157a4af1ceda56faa5f667005f85251
#
_cell.length_a   1.000
_cell.length_b   1.000
_cell.length_c   1.000
_cell.angle_alpha   90.00
_cell.angle_beta   90.00
_cell.angle_gamma   90.00
#
_symmetry.space_group_name_H-M   'P 1'
#
loop_
_entity.id
_entity.type
_entity.pdbx_description
1 polymer ?
#
loop_
_entity_poly.entity_id
_entity_poly.type
_entity_poly.pdbx_seq_one_letter_code
_entity_poly.pdbx_strand_id
1 'polypeptide(L)'
;NFNPVIHLKTFTFNPFQENTYVVYDDAGQGVVIDPGCYTYEERQEFKKFISEKNIQLKAILNTHAHIDHVLGIDFVKNEYKIPLHLHPKEEPVLLDSKNRAQVYGFPHYQAADVDQWFTNDEIISIGDLNIKVLFVPGHAPGHVAFYFEKEKIVIGGDVLFRRSVGRTDFPLCNHEDLMNSIK
;
A
#
# COMPACT_ATOMS: atom_id res chain seq x y z
N ASN A 1 31.30 -4.59 9.11
CA ASN A 1 30.05 -5.09 8.54
C ASN A 1 29.08 -3.92 8.49
N PHE A 2 28.97 -3.26 7.32
CA PHE A 2 27.90 -2.30 7.10
C PHE A 2 26.61 -3.11 6.95
N ASN A 3 25.72 -3.05 7.93
CA ASN A 3 24.34 -3.51 7.72
C ASN A 3 23.66 -2.49 6.82
N PRO A 4 23.07 -2.90 5.68
CA PRO A 4 22.31 -1.98 4.85
C PRO A 4 21.16 -1.39 5.68
N VAL A 5 21.00 -0.08 5.58
CA VAL A 5 19.95 0.65 6.29
C VAL A 5 18.81 0.89 5.31
N ILE A 6 17.58 0.57 5.72
CA ILE A 6 16.39 0.99 4.99
C ILE A 6 15.84 2.27 5.61
N HIS A 7 15.23 3.09 4.76
CA HIS A 7 14.58 4.34 5.11
C HIS A 7 13.07 4.20 4.92
N LEU A 8 12.31 4.75 5.85
CA LEU A 8 10.85 4.75 5.82
C LEU A 8 10.34 6.18 5.89
N LYS A 9 9.53 6.58 4.91
CA LYS A 9 8.78 7.84 4.90
C LYS A 9 7.29 7.52 4.93
N THR A 10 6.57 8.15 5.86
CA THR A 10 5.11 8.10 5.94
C THR A 10 4.53 9.43 5.47
N PHE A 11 3.54 9.35 4.57
CA PHE A 11 2.67 10.46 4.20
C PHE A 11 1.27 10.18 4.74
N THR A 12 0.56 11.24 5.11
CA THR A 12 -0.86 11.17 5.43
C THR A 12 -1.63 11.89 4.35
N PHE A 13 -2.41 11.14 3.56
CA PHE A 13 -3.11 11.66 2.40
C PHE A 13 -4.62 11.45 2.50
N ASN A 14 -5.32 12.20 1.68
CA ASN A 14 -6.76 12.22 1.49
C ASN A 14 -7.59 12.48 2.76
N PRO A 15 -8.92 12.72 2.64
CA PRO A 15 -9.77 13.04 3.81
C PRO A 15 -9.89 11.92 4.84
N PHE A 16 -9.55 10.67 4.47
CA PHE A 16 -9.54 9.54 5.40
C PHE A 16 -8.28 9.48 6.27
N GLN A 17 -7.31 10.39 6.05
CA GLN A 17 -6.02 10.40 6.74
C GLN A 17 -5.28 9.06 6.59
N GLU A 18 -5.32 8.53 5.36
CA GLU A 18 -4.64 7.29 5.00
C GLU A 18 -3.12 7.44 5.06
N ASN A 19 -2.43 6.40 5.46
CA ASN A 19 -0.97 6.37 5.50
C ASN A 19 -0.41 5.72 4.22
N THR A 20 0.28 6.52 3.43
CA THR A 20 1.11 6.07 2.31
C THR A 20 2.55 5.95 2.75
N TYR A 21 3.22 4.86 2.42
CA TYR A 21 4.62 4.64 2.81
C TYR A 21 5.53 4.56 1.60
N VAL A 22 6.72 5.16 1.72
CA VAL A 22 7.83 4.94 0.81
C VAL A 22 8.96 4.29 1.61
N VAL A 23 9.39 3.12 1.17
CA VAL A 23 10.51 2.38 1.76
C VAL A 23 11.61 2.28 0.72
N TYR A 24 12.84 2.66 1.09
CA TYR A 24 13.96 2.68 0.17
C TYR A 24 15.28 2.40 0.88
N ASP A 25 16.25 1.89 0.15
CA ASP A 25 17.61 1.63 0.65
C ASP A 25 18.55 2.82 0.48
N ASP A 26 19.79 2.69 0.95
CA ASP A 26 20.81 3.74 0.85
C ASP A 26 21.17 4.08 -0.61
N ALA A 27 20.95 3.18 -1.56
CA ALA A 27 21.16 3.43 -2.99
C ALA A 27 19.96 4.10 -3.66
N GLY A 28 18.87 4.34 -2.91
CA GLY A 28 17.65 4.95 -3.40
C GLY A 28 16.69 3.99 -4.13
N GLN A 29 16.96 2.68 -4.09
CA GLN A 29 16.01 1.69 -4.64
C GLN A 29 14.84 1.54 -3.68
N GLY A 30 13.61 1.71 -4.17
CA GLY A 30 12.47 1.76 -3.27
C GLY A 30 11.14 1.28 -3.83
N VAL A 31 10.18 1.19 -2.94
CA VAL A 31 8.78 0.87 -3.22
C VAL A 31 7.87 1.92 -2.58
N VAL A 32 6.68 2.08 -3.14
CA VAL A 32 5.58 2.81 -2.50
C VAL A 32 4.50 1.83 -2.10
N ILE A 33 3.97 2.00 -0.89
CA ILE A 33 2.91 1.16 -0.31
C ILE A 33 1.67 2.02 -0.12
N ASP A 34 0.54 1.55 -0.65
CA ASP A 34 -0.78 2.19 -0.54
C ASP A 34 -0.77 3.68 -0.95
N PRO A 35 -0.48 4.04 -2.21
CA PRO A 35 -0.45 5.43 -2.63
C PRO A 35 -1.87 6.04 -2.63
N GLY A 36 -2.17 6.84 -1.61
CA GLY A 36 -3.46 7.49 -1.39
C GLY A 36 -3.54 8.95 -1.83
N CYS A 37 -2.50 9.50 -2.47
CA CYS A 37 -2.46 10.89 -2.92
C CYS A 37 -3.51 11.16 -4.01
N TYR A 38 -4.42 12.10 -3.76
CA TYR A 38 -5.52 12.41 -4.67
C TYR A 38 -5.44 13.83 -5.22
N THR A 39 -5.24 14.84 -4.34
CA THR A 39 -5.17 16.23 -4.78
C THR A 39 -3.87 16.55 -5.52
N TYR A 40 -3.86 17.65 -6.27
CA TYR A 40 -2.65 18.14 -6.93
C TYR A 40 -1.53 18.36 -5.90
N GLU A 41 -1.85 19.00 -4.78
CA GLU A 41 -0.90 19.33 -3.71
C GLU A 41 -0.29 18.05 -3.10
N GLU A 42 -1.09 17.03 -2.82
CA GLU A 42 -0.64 15.74 -2.30
C GLU A 42 0.30 15.05 -3.30
N ARG A 43 -0.05 15.07 -4.59
CA ARG A 43 0.80 14.51 -5.65
C ARG A 43 2.12 15.26 -5.79
N GLN A 44 2.12 16.60 -5.65
CA GLN A 44 3.34 17.40 -5.69
C GLN A 44 4.21 17.15 -4.45
N GLU A 45 3.63 17.01 -3.27
CA GLU A 45 4.35 16.61 -2.04
C GLU A 45 5.08 15.28 -2.23
N PHE A 46 4.38 14.27 -2.76
CA PHE A 46 4.96 12.97 -3.06
C PHE A 46 6.12 13.07 -4.06
N LYS A 47 5.89 13.73 -5.21
CA LYS A 47 6.93 13.91 -6.25
C LYS A 47 8.16 14.62 -5.72
N LYS A 48 7.97 15.68 -4.95
CA LYS A 48 9.05 16.46 -4.36
C LYS A 48 9.95 15.57 -3.50
N PHE A 49 9.36 14.79 -2.61
CA PHE A 49 10.11 13.89 -1.76
C PHE A 49 10.91 12.85 -2.58
N ILE A 50 10.28 12.18 -3.54
CA ILE A 50 10.93 11.19 -4.42
C ILE A 50 12.13 11.82 -5.14
N SER A 51 11.97 13.03 -5.68
CA SER A 51 13.02 13.74 -6.39
C SER A 51 14.15 14.20 -5.46
N GLU A 52 13.83 14.81 -4.33
CA GLU A 52 14.82 15.32 -3.37
C GLU A 52 15.70 14.20 -2.77
N LYS A 53 15.15 13.01 -2.61
CA LYS A 53 15.87 11.83 -2.09
C LYS A 53 16.50 10.98 -3.19
N ASN A 54 16.33 11.35 -4.47
CA ASN A 54 16.79 10.58 -5.62
C ASN A 54 16.31 9.11 -5.58
N ILE A 55 15.05 8.89 -5.19
CA ILE A 55 14.50 7.55 -5.08
C ILE A 55 14.08 7.03 -6.45
N GLN A 56 14.48 5.81 -6.74
CA GLN A 56 14.04 5.04 -7.90
C GLN A 56 12.99 4.04 -7.45
N LEU A 57 11.72 4.41 -7.59
CA LEU A 57 10.62 3.50 -7.29
C LEU A 57 10.60 2.35 -8.29
N LYS A 58 10.42 1.13 -7.80
CA LYS A 58 10.41 -0.10 -8.60
C LYS A 58 9.05 -0.78 -8.65
N ALA A 59 8.21 -0.57 -7.66
CA ALA A 59 6.89 -1.18 -7.56
C ALA A 59 5.95 -0.36 -6.66
N ILE A 60 4.65 -0.54 -6.92
CA ILE A 60 3.56 -0.19 -6.01
C ILE A 60 3.12 -1.50 -5.34
N LEU A 61 3.15 -1.55 -4.02
CA LEU A 61 2.71 -2.69 -3.23
C LEU A 61 1.48 -2.27 -2.43
N ASN A 62 0.31 -2.81 -2.74
CA ASN A 62 -0.90 -2.47 -1.97
C ASN A 62 -1.23 -3.53 -0.92
N THR A 63 -1.51 -3.07 0.31
CA THR A 63 -1.99 -3.94 1.38
C THR A 63 -3.38 -4.47 1.06
N HIS A 64 -4.24 -3.62 0.53
CA HIS A 64 -5.61 -3.92 0.10
C HIS A 64 -6.13 -2.83 -0.85
N ALA A 65 -7.37 -2.94 -1.31
CA ALA A 65 -7.91 -2.08 -2.36
C ALA A 65 -9.09 -1.19 -1.94
N HIS A 66 -9.26 -0.86 -0.66
CA HIS A 66 -10.23 0.16 -0.25
C HIS A 66 -9.84 1.51 -0.87
N ILE A 67 -10.85 2.34 -1.10
CA ILE A 67 -10.73 3.55 -1.95
C ILE A 67 -9.60 4.48 -1.51
N ASP A 68 -9.43 4.73 -0.23
CA ASP A 68 -8.42 5.62 0.32
C ASP A 68 -6.98 5.11 0.09
N HIS A 69 -6.77 3.80 -0.06
CA HIS A 69 -5.48 3.19 -0.34
C HIS A 69 -5.14 3.08 -1.84
N VAL A 70 -6.08 3.43 -2.73
CA VAL A 70 -5.88 3.29 -4.18
C VAL A 70 -6.01 4.60 -4.96
N LEU A 71 -6.34 5.71 -4.30
CA LEU A 71 -6.61 7.00 -4.95
C LEU A 71 -5.44 7.54 -5.79
N GLY A 72 -4.20 7.21 -5.43
CA GLY A 72 -3.00 7.68 -6.10
C GLY A 72 -2.35 6.68 -7.05
N ILE A 73 -2.87 5.45 -7.17
CA ILE A 73 -2.20 4.38 -7.95
C ILE A 73 -2.02 4.79 -9.40
N ASP A 74 -3.08 5.27 -10.07
CA ASP A 74 -3.01 5.66 -11.48
C ASP A 74 -1.94 6.74 -11.72
N PHE A 75 -1.91 7.75 -10.86
CA PHE A 75 -0.89 8.79 -10.91
C PHE A 75 0.53 8.22 -10.76
N VAL A 76 0.78 7.38 -9.76
CA VAL A 76 2.11 6.82 -9.48
C VAL A 76 2.55 5.88 -10.61
N LYS A 77 1.64 5.03 -11.12
CA LYS A 77 1.94 4.17 -12.28
C LYS A 77 2.34 4.98 -13.51
N ASN A 78 1.59 6.04 -13.80
CA ASN A 78 1.84 6.87 -14.99
C ASN A 78 3.09 7.71 -14.87
N GLU A 79 3.38 8.26 -13.69
CA GLU A 79 4.55 9.10 -13.45
C GLU A 79 5.86 8.28 -13.45
N TYR A 80 5.88 7.14 -12.76
CA TYR A 80 7.11 6.37 -12.51
C TYR A 80 7.24 5.12 -13.38
N LYS A 81 6.22 4.76 -14.15
CA LYS A 81 6.21 3.56 -15.04
C LYS A 81 6.55 2.26 -14.31
N ILE A 82 5.92 2.07 -13.16
CA ILE A 82 6.15 0.92 -12.26
C ILE A 82 4.91 0.05 -12.12
N PRO A 83 5.07 -1.26 -11.85
CA PRO A 83 3.96 -2.21 -11.73
C PRO A 83 3.21 -2.07 -10.41
N LEU A 84 1.90 -2.34 -10.45
CA LEU A 84 1.04 -2.54 -9.28
C LEU A 84 1.00 -4.01 -8.90
N HIS A 85 1.30 -4.29 -7.63
CA HIS A 85 1.13 -5.60 -7.01
C HIS A 85 -0.04 -5.58 -6.01
N LEU A 86 -0.90 -6.58 -6.08
CA LEU A 86 -2.07 -6.73 -5.23
C LEU A 86 -2.36 -8.23 -4.98
N HIS A 87 -3.04 -8.55 -3.88
CA HIS A 87 -3.49 -9.92 -3.65
C HIS A 87 -4.72 -10.25 -4.54
N PRO A 88 -4.82 -11.44 -5.15
CA PRO A 88 -5.90 -11.75 -6.10
C PRO A 88 -7.31 -11.67 -5.48
N LYS A 89 -7.47 -11.92 -4.18
CA LYS A 89 -8.76 -11.76 -3.51
C LYS A 89 -9.22 -10.30 -3.37
N GLU A 90 -8.35 -9.32 -3.65
CA GLU A 90 -8.71 -7.89 -3.67
C GLU A 90 -9.30 -7.43 -5.01
N GLU A 91 -9.29 -8.27 -6.05
CA GLU A 91 -9.85 -7.90 -7.35
C GLU A 91 -11.30 -7.39 -7.27
N PRO A 92 -12.24 -8.04 -6.54
CA PRO A 92 -13.59 -7.51 -6.41
C PRO A 92 -13.66 -6.16 -5.71
N VAL A 93 -12.79 -5.93 -4.71
CA VAL A 93 -12.71 -4.65 -3.98
C VAL A 93 -12.21 -3.55 -4.90
N LEU A 94 -11.16 -3.83 -5.69
CA LEU A 94 -10.61 -2.90 -6.67
C LEU A 94 -11.62 -2.56 -7.77
N LEU A 95 -12.38 -3.54 -8.25
CA LEU A 95 -13.42 -3.31 -9.26
C LEU A 95 -14.54 -2.41 -8.75
N ASP A 96 -14.91 -2.52 -7.45
CA ASP A 96 -15.91 -1.65 -6.82
C ASP A 96 -15.37 -0.25 -6.49
N SER A 97 -14.07 -0.03 -6.56
CA SER A 97 -13.44 1.25 -6.17
C SER A 97 -13.99 2.46 -6.92
N LYS A 98 -14.40 2.30 -8.20
CA LYS A 98 -15.04 3.38 -8.98
C LYS A 98 -16.37 3.82 -8.38
N ASN A 99 -17.19 2.86 -7.94
CA ASN A 99 -18.46 3.15 -7.26
C ASN A 99 -18.20 3.86 -5.93
N ARG A 100 -17.25 3.36 -5.17
CA ARG A 100 -16.86 3.96 -3.88
C ARG A 100 -16.32 5.37 -4.06
N ALA A 101 -15.52 5.61 -5.10
CA ALA A 101 -15.02 6.93 -5.42
C ALA A 101 -16.14 7.96 -5.65
N GLN A 102 -17.20 7.56 -6.35
CA GLN A 102 -18.37 8.42 -6.55
C GLN A 102 -19.10 8.69 -5.23
N VAL A 103 -19.34 7.64 -4.42
CA VAL A 103 -20.03 7.75 -3.14
C VAL A 103 -19.29 8.67 -2.16
N TYR A 104 -17.96 8.58 -2.14
CA TYR A 104 -17.12 9.37 -1.21
C TYR A 104 -16.64 10.71 -1.78
N GLY A 105 -17.06 11.08 -3.01
CA GLY A 105 -16.77 12.39 -3.57
C GLY A 105 -15.38 12.53 -4.20
N PHE A 106 -14.90 11.48 -4.87
CA PHE A 106 -13.66 11.47 -5.64
C PHE A 106 -13.91 11.35 -7.17
N PRO A 107 -14.49 12.39 -7.81
CA PRO A 107 -14.92 12.30 -9.20
C PRO A 107 -13.80 12.12 -10.22
N HIS A 108 -12.57 12.45 -9.83
CA HIS A 108 -11.39 12.35 -10.70
C HIS A 108 -10.58 11.05 -10.48
N TYR A 109 -11.10 10.13 -9.66
CA TYR A 109 -10.45 8.84 -9.46
C TYR A 109 -10.38 8.05 -10.77
N GLN A 110 -9.20 7.52 -11.05
CA GLN A 110 -8.95 6.60 -12.16
C GLN A 110 -8.51 5.26 -11.59
N ALA A 111 -9.21 4.20 -11.98
CA ALA A 111 -8.78 2.86 -11.62
C ALA A 111 -7.57 2.45 -12.45
N ALA A 112 -6.66 1.71 -11.85
CA ALA A 112 -5.50 1.15 -12.51
C ALA A 112 -5.59 -0.37 -12.56
N ASP A 113 -5.03 -0.96 -13.62
CA ASP A 113 -4.94 -2.40 -13.74
C ASP A 113 -3.81 -2.96 -12.86
N VAL A 114 -4.03 -4.16 -12.33
CA VAL A 114 -3.02 -4.92 -11.59
C VAL A 114 -2.05 -5.54 -12.58
N ASP A 115 -0.75 -5.39 -12.33
CA ASP A 115 0.30 -5.96 -13.17
C ASP A 115 0.79 -7.31 -12.64
N GLN A 116 0.80 -7.46 -11.31
CA GLN A 116 1.25 -8.69 -10.65
C GLN A 116 0.39 -9.01 -9.43
N TRP A 117 0.08 -10.30 -9.28
CA TRP A 117 -0.65 -10.81 -8.13
C TRP A 117 0.32 -11.39 -7.10
N PHE A 118 0.12 -11.06 -5.82
CA PHE A 118 0.88 -11.69 -4.75
C PHE A 118 0.59 -13.18 -4.66
N THR A 119 1.62 -13.95 -4.37
CA THR A 119 1.52 -15.35 -3.96
C THR A 119 1.70 -15.47 -2.44
N ASN A 120 1.26 -16.60 -1.86
CA ASN A 120 1.41 -16.83 -0.43
C ASN A 120 2.89 -16.90 -0.04
N ASP A 121 3.25 -16.26 1.06
CA ASP A 121 4.61 -16.21 1.62
C ASP A 121 5.69 -15.72 0.64
N GLU A 122 5.29 -14.91 -0.34
CA GLU A 122 6.21 -14.30 -1.30
C GLU A 122 7.22 -13.39 -0.61
N ILE A 123 8.45 -13.42 -1.10
CA ILE A 123 9.49 -12.47 -0.71
C ILE A 123 9.84 -11.62 -1.92
N ILE A 124 9.63 -10.31 -1.80
CA ILE A 124 9.97 -9.34 -2.84
C ILE A 124 11.34 -8.73 -2.49
N SER A 125 12.29 -8.85 -3.41
CA SER A 125 13.63 -8.30 -3.25
C SER A 125 13.85 -7.16 -4.24
N ILE A 126 14.13 -5.96 -3.72
CA ILE A 126 14.39 -4.75 -4.50
C ILE A 126 15.58 -4.03 -3.85
N GLY A 127 16.73 -3.98 -4.53
CA GLY A 127 17.96 -3.49 -3.91
C GLY A 127 18.25 -4.26 -2.62
N ASP A 128 18.43 -3.55 -1.51
CA ASP A 128 18.65 -4.15 -0.18
C ASP A 128 17.33 -4.44 0.56
N LEU A 129 16.17 -4.11 -0.03
CA LEU A 129 14.87 -4.41 0.56
C LEU A 129 14.53 -5.89 0.38
N ASN A 130 14.21 -6.57 1.49
CA ASN A 130 13.63 -7.91 1.52
C ASN A 130 12.29 -7.83 2.22
N ILE A 131 11.21 -7.94 1.45
CA ILE A 131 9.84 -7.68 1.89
C ILE A 131 9.09 -9.00 1.88
N LYS A 132 8.73 -9.52 3.05
CA LYS A 132 7.87 -10.70 3.16
C LYS A 132 6.42 -10.27 3.12
N VAL A 133 5.64 -10.87 2.22
CA VAL A 133 4.20 -10.65 2.08
C VAL A 133 3.47 -11.59 3.02
N LEU A 134 2.77 -11.04 4.01
CA LEU A 134 1.97 -11.80 4.97
C LEU A 134 0.49 -11.67 4.62
N PHE A 135 -0.19 -12.80 4.43
CA PHE A 135 -1.63 -12.82 4.19
C PHE A 135 -2.38 -12.66 5.53
N VAL A 136 -3.11 -11.55 5.68
CA VAL A 136 -3.78 -11.13 6.93
C VAL A 136 -5.22 -10.67 6.66
N PRO A 137 -6.09 -11.57 6.17
CA PRO A 137 -7.46 -11.23 5.80
C PRO A 137 -8.29 -10.81 7.01
N GLY A 138 -9.43 -10.16 6.75
CA GLY A 138 -10.43 -9.79 7.73
C GLY A 138 -11.01 -8.41 7.53
N HIS A 139 -10.19 -7.36 7.58
CA HIS A 139 -10.59 -6.01 7.17
C HIS A 139 -10.91 -5.94 5.66
N ALA A 140 -10.16 -6.67 4.86
CA ALA A 140 -10.43 -6.90 3.46
C ALA A 140 -10.12 -8.36 3.10
N PRO A 141 -10.73 -8.95 2.07
CA PRO A 141 -10.63 -10.39 1.78
C PRO A 141 -9.24 -10.84 1.34
N GLY A 142 -8.47 -9.95 0.74
CA GLY A 142 -7.11 -10.19 0.27
C GLY A 142 -6.07 -9.32 0.96
N HIS A 143 -6.36 -8.82 2.16
CA HIS A 143 -5.44 -7.95 2.88
C HIS A 143 -4.11 -8.64 3.14
N VAL A 144 -3.00 -7.93 2.85
CA VAL A 144 -1.65 -8.37 3.16
C VAL A 144 -0.94 -7.32 4.03
N ALA A 145 0.04 -7.77 4.81
CA ALA A 145 0.99 -6.91 5.49
C ALA A 145 2.39 -7.14 4.92
N PHE A 146 3.24 -6.14 5.00
CA PHE A 146 4.62 -6.20 4.52
C PHE A 146 5.58 -6.22 5.70
N TYR A 147 6.36 -7.29 5.82
CA TYR A 147 7.29 -7.51 6.91
C TYR A 147 8.74 -7.41 6.43
N PHE A 148 9.48 -6.51 7.06
CA PHE A 148 10.91 -6.29 6.89
C PHE A 148 11.61 -6.96 8.07
N GLU A 149 12.00 -8.22 7.89
CA GLU A 149 12.45 -9.09 8.99
C GLU A 149 13.71 -8.60 9.69
N LYS A 150 14.69 -8.10 8.93
CA LYS A 150 15.94 -7.58 9.47
C LYS A 150 15.73 -6.36 10.36
N GLU A 151 14.85 -5.47 9.94
CA GLU A 151 14.52 -4.22 10.60
C GLU A 151 13.45 -4.39 11.67
N LYS A 152 12.76 -5.54 11.69
CA LYS A 152 11.63 -5.85 12.57
C LYS A 152 10.49 -4.83 12.42
N ILE A 153 10.22 -4.43 11.19
CA ILE A 153 9.16 -3.48 10.84
C ILE A 153 8.04 -4.23 10.11
N VAL A 154 6.80 -3.98 10.49
CA VAL A 154 5.59 -4.43 9.78
C VAL A 154 4.80 -3.22 9.33
N ILE A 155 4.46 -3.19 8.03
CA ILE A 155 3.46 -2.25 7.50
C ILE A 155 2.18 -3.04 7.32
N GLY A 156 1.23 -2.81 8.24
CA GLY A 156 0.06 -3.65 8.43
C GLY A 156 -1.21 -3.13 7.74
N GLY A 157 -1.15 -2.01 7.02
CA GLY A 157 -2.36 -1.39 6.48
C GLY A 157 -3.42 -1.20 7.57
N ASP A 158 -4.64 -1.67 7.30
CA ASP A 158 -5.79 -1.50 8.18
C ASP A 158 -6.09 -2.72 9.06
N VAL A 159 -5.08 -3.52 9.39
CA VAL A 159 -5.24 -4.66 10.32
C VAL A 159 -5.24 -4.20 11.77
N LEU A 160 -4.22 -3.45 12.17
CA LEU A 160 -3.98 -3.05 13.55
C LEU A 160 -3.58 -1.58 13.65
N PHE A 161 -4.29 -0.85 14.49
CA PHE A 161 -4.02 0.55 14.80
C PHE A 161 -3.63 0.72 16.28
N ARG A 162 -3.14 1.88 16.64
CA ARG A 162 -2.89 2.21 18.05
C ARG A 162 -4.20 2.16 18.84
N ARG A 163 -4.35 1.14 19.70
CA ARG A 163 -5.54 0.90 20.55
C ARG A 163 -6.82 0.55 19.77
N SER A 164 -6.71 0.08 18.54
CA SER A 164 -7.84 -0.31 17.72
C SER A 164 -7.43 -1.35 16.67
N VAL A 165 -8.42 -1.90 16.01
CA VAL A 165 -8.27 -2.82 14.87
C VAL A 165 -9.06 -2.28 13.69
N GLY A 166 -8.77 -2.78 12.50
CA GLY A 166 -9.52 -2.44 11.29
C GLY A 166 -11.00 -2.77 11.45
N ARG A 167 -11.85 -1.97 10.84
CA ARG A 167 -13.31 -2.25 10.85
C ARG A 167 -13.63 -3.45 9.97
N THR A 168 -14.72 -4.14 10.31
CA THR A 168 -15.16 -5.36 9.63
C THR A 168 -16.65 -5.33 9.28
N ASP A 169 -17.24 -4.14 9.19
CA ASP A 169 -18.66 -3.90 8.89
C ASP A 169 -18.93 -3.56 7.41
N PHE A 170 -17.93 -3.68 6.55
CA PHE A 170 -18.07 -3.56 5.11
C PHE A 170 -18.38 -4.92 4.45
N PRO A 171 -18.96 -4.93 3.25
CA PRO A 171 -19.05 -6.15 2.45
C PRO A 171 -17.67 -6.81 2.25
N LEU A 172 -17.65 -8.14 2.31
CA LEU A 172 -16.44 -8.99 2.20
C LEU A 172 -15.46 -8.90 3.39
N CYS A 173 -15.79 -8.17 4.46
CA CYS A 173 -15.03 -8.19 5.70
C CYS A 173 -15.43 -9.39 6.56
N ASN A 174 -14.50 -9.84 7.42
CA ASN A 174 -14.73 -10.93 8.38
C ASN A 174 -13.98 -10.67 9.69
N HIS A 175 -14.72 -10.48 10.79
CA HIS A 175 -14.12 -10.15 12.07
C HIS A 175 -13.29 -11.30 12.67
N GLU A 176 -13.74 -12.54 12.50
CA GLU A 176 -13.01 -13.72 12.99
C GLU A 176 -11.66 -13.87 12.27
N ASP A 177 -11.67 -13.70 10.95
CA ASP A 177 -10.44 -13.71 10.15
C ASP A 177 -9.47 -12.61 10.59
N LEU A 178 -9.97 -11.39 10.86
CA LEU A 178 -9.15 -10.30 11.37
C LEU A 178 -8.50 -10.65 12.71
N MET A 179 -9.28 -11.19 13.66
CA MET A 179 -8.76 -11.60 14.96
C MET A 179 -7.71 -12.72 14.85
N ASN A 180 -7.86 -13.63 13.90
CA ASN A 180 -6.88 -14.67 13.62
C ASN A 180 -5.61 -14.13 12.96
N SER A 181 -5.73 -13.11 12.10
CA SER A 181 -4.61 -12.45 11.45
C SER A 181 -3.72 -11.64 12.41
N ILE A 182 -4.27 -11.19 13.55
CA ILE A 182 -3.55 -10.42 14.56
C ILE A 182 -2.73 -11.32 15.51
N LYS A 183 -3.09 -12.58 15.66
CA LYS A 183 -2.39 -13.55 16.54
C LYS A 183 -1.07 -14.02 15.95
#